data_1126a36ab3cdfb07749bd9a99321fd54
#
_entry.id   1126a36ab3cdfb07749bd9a99321fd54
#
_cell.length_a   1.000
_cell.length_b   1.000
_cell.length_c   1.000
_cell.angle_alpha   90.00
_cell.angle_beta   90.00
_cell.angle_gamma   90.00
#
_symmetry.space_group_name_H-M   'P 1'
#
loop_
_entity.id
_entity.type
_entity.pdbx_description
1 polymer ?
#
loop_
_entity_poly.entity_id
_entity_poly.type
_entity_poly.pdbx_seq_one_letter_code
_entity_poly.pdbx_strand_id
1 'polypeptide(L)'
;DTFMLMCFFMITILGLSACDSDEKITQEPPSQTYVKKAKEILAGDIVLSTRATMNGVDKTLLKSGCPTKFNFSWREDGMMILNLSDFSVGAMPFAISFKCATKIMQLNSWEQDEYPGDGWIKFVGTDGNVTTSGDDAEDNQEGSGARVDGYLNVNTNQIEFIVDYNMMNVRTETFLQTIDKTRIDRFKEEFAQYEKDLEEAKKDQGKA
;
A
#
# COMPACT_ATOMS: atom_id res chain seq x y z
N ASP A 1 63.24 -56.69 0.39
CA ASP A 1 62.31 -55.96 -0.45
C ASP A 1 61.18 -55.43 0.44
N THR A 2 61.24 -54.18 0.65
CA THR A 2 60.50 -53.41 1.62
C THR A 2 59.20 -52.93 0.99
N PHE A 3 58.06 -53.41 1.50
CA PHE A 3 56.78 -52.84 1.12
C PHE A 3 56.29 -51.94 2.25
N MET A 4 56.34 -50.65 1.95
CA MET A 4 55.99 -49.54 2.84
C MET A 4 54.45 -49.36 2.83
N LEU A 5 53.80 -49.73 3.92
CA LEU A 5 52.34 -49.58 4.13
C LEU A 5 52.07 -48.17 4.66
N MET A 6 51.58 -47.31 3.81
CA MET A 6 51.21 -45.94 4.14
C MET A 6 49.81 -45.85 4.69
N CYS A 7 49.69 -45.79 6.02
CA CYS A 7 48.40 -45.54 6.70
C CYS A 7 47.93 -44.09 6.47
N PHE A 8 46.88 -43.94 5.69
CA PHE A 8 46.17 -42.69 5.58
C PHE A 8 45.27 -42.47 6.82
N PHE A 9 45.70 -41.53 7.65
CA PHE A 9 44.85 -41.04 8.76
C PHE A 9 43.82 -40.10 8.17
N MET A 10 42.56 -40.54 8.06
CA MET A 10 41.43 -39.66 7.79
C MET A 10 41.05 -38.94 9.09
N ILE A 11 41.41 -37.69 9.22
CA ILE A 11 40.92 -36.80 10.26
C ILE A 11 39.57 -36.29 9.76
N THR A 12 38.49 -36.88 10.31
CA THR A 12 37.14 -36.31 10.18
C THR A 12 37.03 -35.12 11.10
N ILE A 13 37.16 -33.92 10.53
CA ILE A 13 36.82 -32.68 11.20
C ILE A 13 35.28 -32.56 11.17
N LEU A 14 34.64 -32.88 12.30
CA LEU A 14 33.27 -32.51 12.57
C LEU A 14 33.21 -30.98 12.73
N GLY A 15 32.98 -30.29 11.65
CA GLY A 15 32.61 -28.89 11.66
C GLY A 15 31.21 -28.76 12.24
N LEU A 16 31.13 -28.27 13.46
CA LEU A 16 29.89 -27.71 14.01
C LEU A 16 29.57 -26.47 13.21
N SER A 17 28.72 -26.61 12.20
CA SER A 17 28.05 -25.46 11.59
C SER A 17 27.09 -24.88 12.61
N ALA A 18 27.49 -23.82 13.28
CA ALA A 18 26.57 -22.93 13.94
C ALA A 18 25.60 -22.41 12.88
N CYS A 19 24.34 -22.78 12.98
CA CYS A 19 23.26 -22.16 12.24
C CYS A 19 23.15 -20.71 12.71
N ASP A 20 23.82 -19.82 12.04
CA ASP A 20 23.52 -18.41 12.07
C ASP A 20 22.44 -18.19 11.01
N SER A 21 21.19 -18.42 11.42
CA SER A 21 20.01 -18.24 10.57
C SER A 21 19.57 -16.78 10.58
N ASP A 22 20.44 -15.90 10.14
CA ASP A 22 20.02 -14.65 9.52
C ASP A 22 19.87 -14.88 8.00
N GLU A 23 18.93 -15.73 7.64
CA GLU A 23 18.37 -15.69 6.30
C GLU A 23 17.65 -14.34 6.15
N LYS A 24 18.38 -13.34 5.73
CA LYS A 24 17.80 -12.20 5.02
C LYS A 24 17.11 -12.82 3.81
N ILE A 25 15.80 -13.00 3.91
CA ILE A 25 14.95 -13.36 2.76
C ILE A 25 15.10 -12.20 1.80
N THR A 26 16.08 -12.29 0.92
CA THR A 26 16.28 -11.36 -0.19
C THR A 26 15.17 -11.68 -1.18
N GLN A 27 14.06 -10.99 -1.04
CA GLN A 27 12.94 -11.13 -1.96
C GLN A 27 13.41 -10.71 -3.35
N GLU A 28 13.29 -11.60 -4.32
CA GLU A 28 13.71 -11.31 -5.69
C GLU A 28 12.97 -10.08 -6.24
N PRO A 29 13.64 -9.26 -7.06
CA PRO A 29 12.97 -8.12 -7.68
C PRO A 29 11.90 -8.62 -8.68
N PRO A 30 10.79 -7.89 -8.88
CA PRO A 30 9.78 -8.26 -9.84
C PRO A 30 10.35 -8.23 -11.28
N SER A 31 9.71 -8.98 -12.18
CA SER A 31 10.14 -8.99 -13.57
C SER A 31 10.08 -7.58 -14.17
N GLN A 32 11.03 -7.25 -15.05
CA GLN A 32 11.09 -5.95 -15.73
C GLN A 32 9.80 -5.67 -16.53
N THR A 33 9.18 -6.72 -17.07
CA THR A 33 7.89 -6.62 -17.77
C THR A 33 6.78 -6.15 -16.83
N TYR A 34 6.71 -6.67 -15.61
CA TYR A 34 5.70 -6.26 -14.63
C TYR A 34 5.94 -4.83 -14.15
N VAL A 35 7.19 -4.45 -13.91
CA VAL A 35 7.55 -3.07 -13.55
C VAL A 35 7.14 -2.08 -14.64
N LYS A 36 7.40 -2.41 -15.91
CA LYS A 36 6.99 -1.58 -17.04
C LYS A 36 5.48 -1.39 -17.09
N LYS A 37 4.72 -2.48 -17.00
CA LYS A 37 3.25 -2.42 -16.97
C LYS A 37 2.74 -1.61 -15.76
N ALA A 38 3.34 -1.79 -14.57
CA ALA A 38 2.97 -1.03 -13.39
C ALA A 38 3.16 0.48 -13.60
N LYS A 39 4.26 0.89 -14.27
CA LYS A 39 4.51 2.29 -14.60
C LYS A 39 3.47 2.87 -15.55
N GLU A 40 2.94 2.08 -16.48
CA GLU A 40 1.89 2.49 -17.41
C GLU A 40 0.52 2.57 -16.70
N ILE A 41 0.24 1.65 -15.78
CA ILE A 41 -1.03 1.58 -15.04
C ILE A 41 -1.09 2.68 -13.97
N LEU A 42 -0.06 2.77 -13.13
CA LEU A 42 0.01 3.71 -12.01
C LEU A 42 0.78 4.97 -12.41
N ALA A 43 0.16 5.82 -13.19
CA ALA A 43 0.73 7.11 -13.62
C ALA A 43 -0.34 8.19 -13.62
N GLY A 44 -0.03 9.32 -12.96
CA GLY A 44 -0.92 10.47 -12.86
C GLY A 44 -2.02 10.29 -11.82
N ASP A 45 -3.12 11.01 -12.01
CA ASP A 45 -4.26 11.00 -11.11
C ASP A 45 -5.18 9.82 -11.38
N ILE A 46 -5.50 9.06 -10.34
CA ILE A 46 -6.38 7.90 -10.39
C ILE A 46 -7.39 7.99 -9.26
N VAL A 47 -8.66 7.80 -9.57
CA VAL A 47 -9.75 7.79 -8.57
C VAL A 47 -10.03 6.37 -8.14
N LEU A 48 -9.96 6.12 -6.84
CA LEU A 48 -10.20 4.83 -6.22
C LEU A 48 -11.17 4.97 -5.06
N SER A 49 -11.98 3.95 -4.82
CA SER A 49 -12.90 3.91 -3.69
C SER A 49 -12.15 3.54 -2.42
N THR A 50 -12.29 4.37 -1.38
CA THR A 50 -11.48 4.29 -0.16
C THR A 50 -12.35 4.43 1.09
N ARG A 51 -12.00 3.69 2.14
CA ARG A 51 -12.55 3.84 3.49
C ARG A 51 -11.50 4.41 4.42
N ALA A 52 -11.90 5.36 5.27
CA ALA A 52 -11.05 5.89 6.33
C ALA A 52 -11.55 5.43 7.70
N THR A 53 -10.62 5.04 8.56
CA THR A 53 -10.87 4.75 9.98
C THR A 53 -9.98 5.62 10.86
N MET A 54 -10.47 5.98 12.03
CA MET A 54 -9.72 6.69 13.06
C MET A 54 -10.02 6.03 14.40
N ASN A 55 -9.00 5.58 15.11
CA ASN A 55 -9.13 4.76 16.33
C ASN A 55 -10.03 3.52 16.11
N GLY A 56 -9.96 2.89 14.94
CA GLY A 56 -10.78 1.74 14.58
C GLY A 56 -12.24 2.05 14.23
N VAL A 57 -12.65 3.32 14.28
CA VAL A 57 -14.01 3.77 13.94
C VAL A 57 -14.06 4.22 12.49
N ASP A 58 -15.02 3.69 11.72
CA ASP A 58 -15.24 4.10 10.33
C ASP A 58 -15.70 5.57 10.27
N LYS A 59 -14.95 6.38 9.55
CA LYS A 59 -15.24 7.80 9.32
C LYS A 59 -15.89 8.06 7.97
N THR A 60 -15.87 7.09 7.07
CA THR A 60 -16.48 7.20 5.73
C THR A 60 -17.98 7.06 5.77
N LEU A 61 -18.52 6.26 6.71
CA LEU A 61 -19.94 6.02 6.96
C LEU A 61 -20.72 5.32 5.83
N LEU A 62 -20.13 5.14 4.66
CA LEU A 62 -20.71 4.44 3.52
C LEU A 62 -19.90 3.19 3.17
N LYS A 63 -20.57 2.07 2.99
CA LYS A 63 -19.94 0.78 2.64
C LYS A 63 -19.23 0.82 1.28
N SER A 64 -19.73 1.63 0.37
CA SER A 64 -19.12 1.84 -0.97
C SER A 64 -17.80 2.62 -0.92
N GLY A 65 -17.45 3.18 0.22
CA GLY A 65 -16.30 4.05 0.37
C GLY A 65 -16.51 5.45 -0.22
N CYS A 66 -15.44 6.23 -0.22
CA CYS A 66 -15.38 7.56 -0.80
C CYS A 66 -14.55 7.54 -2.07
N PRO A 67 -14.99 8.16 -3.17
CA PRO A 67 -14.15 8.41 -4.33
C PRO A 67 -12.96 9.27 -3.90
N THR A 68 -11.75 8.74 -4.05
CA THR A 68 -10.52 9.38 -3.58
C THR A 68 -9.54 9.51 -4.73
N LYS A 69 -9.04 10.72 -4.94
CA LYS A 69 -8.07 10.99 -5.99
C LYS A 69 -6.65 10.84 -5.44
N PHE A 70 -5.97 9.79 -5.87
CA PHE A 70 -4.55 9.57 -5.63
C PHE A 70 -3.74 10.03 -6.83
N ASN A 71 -2.51 10.48 -6.59
CA ASN A 71 -1.55 10.73 -7.64
C ASN A 71 -0.39 9.75 -7.53
N PHE A 72 -0.05 9.12 -8.65
CA PHE A 72 1.06 8.17 -8.76
C PHE A 72 2.12 8.74 -9.70
N SER A 73 3.36 8.72 -9.26
CA SER A 73 4.52 9.11 -10.05
C SER A 73 5.70 8.17 -9.80
N TRP A 74 6.71 8.22 -10.66
CA TRP A 74 7.84 7.31 -10.60
C TRP A 74 9.14 8.10 -10.57
N ARG A 75 10.06 7.67 -9.71
CA ARG A 75 11.42 8.19 -9.63
C ARG A 75 12.33 7.43 -10.59
N GLU A 76 13.48 8.01 -10.90
CA GLU A 76 14.51 7.38 -11.76
C GLU A 76 15.07 6.09 -11.14
N ASP A 77 15.13 6.00 -9.80
CA ASP A 77 15.57 4.81 -9.08
C ASP A 77 14.54 3.66 -9.05
N GLY A 78 13.39 3.84 -9.72
CA GLY A 78 12.32 2.84 -9.81
C GLY A 78 11.33 2.84 -8.65
N MET A 79 11.49 3.74 -7.67
CA MET A 79 10.50 3.92 -6.61
C MET A 79 9.23 4.57 -7.15
N MET A 80 8.08 4.07 -6.73
CA MET A 80 6.78 4.68 -7.01
C MET A 80 6.41 5.63 -5.87
N ILE A 81 6.02 6.85 -6.21
CA ILE A 81 5.56 7.85 -5.26
C ILE A 81 4.03 7.86 -5.26
N LEU A 82 3.46 7.59 -4.11
CA LEU A 82 2.03 7.73 -3.84
C LEU A 82 1.77 9.05 -3.12
N ASN A 83 0.90 9.87 -3.69
CA ASN A 83 0.46 11.13 -3.10
C ASN A 83 -1.05 11.14 -2.90
N LEU A 84 -1.46 11.77 -1.83
CA LEU A 84 -2.84 12.13 -1.50
C LEU A 84 -2.84 13.56 -0.99
N SER A 85 -3.77 14.40 -1.46
CA SER A 85 -3.85 15.80 -1.05
C SER A 85 -5.24 16.12 -0.53
N ASP A 86 -5.28 16.80 0.61
CA ASP A 86 -6.49 17.37 1.23
C ASP A 86 -7.65 16.37 1.36
N PHE A 87 -7.30 15.12 1.72
CA PHE A 87 -8.28 14.06 1.90
C PHE A 87 -9.04 14.26 3.22
N SER A 88 -10.36 14.47 3.10
CA SER A 88 -11.27 14.51 4.23
C SER A 88 -12.61 13.90 3.84
N VAL A 89 -13.13 12.99 4.63
CA VAL A 89 -14.38 12.29 4.34
C VAL A 89 -15.26 12.13 5.58
N GLY A 90 -16.56 12.17 5.37
CA GLY A 90 -17.55 11.81 6.38
C GLY A 90 -17.40 12.59 7.66
N ALA A 91 -16.99 11.90 8.72
CA ALA A 91 -16.84 12.42 10.06
C ALA A 91 -15.39 12.74 10.46
N MET A 92 -14.48 12.90 9.50
CA MET A 92 -13.10 13.30 9.79
C MET A 92 -13.06 14.78 10.22
N PRO A 93 -12.39 15.10 11.34
CA PRO A 93 -12.31 16.47 11.84
C PRO A 93 -11.27 17.33 11.10
N PHE A 94 -10.38 16.73 10.30
CA PHE A 94 -9.30 17.40 9.58
C PHE A 94 -9.08 16.73 8.22
N ALA A 95 -8.39 17.42 7.33
CA ALA A 95 -7.91 16.87 6.07
C ALA A 95 -6.49 16.31 6.22
N ILE A 96 -6.17 15.28 5.44
CA ILE A 96 -4.85 14.65 5.40
C ILE A 96 -4.24 14.86 4.03
N SER A 97 -2.98 15.27 4.01
CA SER A 97 -2.10 15.21 2.84
C SER A 97 -0.95 14.24 3.14
N PHE A 98 -0.60 13.43 2.16
CA PHE A 98 0.33 12.32 2.34
C PHE A 98 1.20 12.13 1.11
N LYS A 99 2.48 11.79 1.34
CA LYS A 99 3.41 11.40 0.29
C LYS A 99 4.33 10.30 0.78
N CYS A 100 4.43 9.22 0.04
CA CYS A 100 5.30 8.10 0.37
C CYS A 100 5.98 7.52 -0.87
N ALA A 101 7.28 7.29 -0.76
CA ALA A 101 8.03 6.50 -1.72
C ALA A 101 7.81 5.01 -1.41
N THR A 102 7.40 4.23 -2.41
CA THR A 102 7.16 2.80 -2.28
C THR A 102 8.09 2.00 -3.17
N LYS A 103 8.56 0.86 -2.66
CA LYS A 103 9.35 -0.10 -3.41
C LYS A 103 8.43 -1.15 -4.01
N ILE A 104 8.64 -1.45 -5.31
CA ILE A 104 7.95 -2.55 -5.97
C ILE A 104 8.68 -3.86 -5.69
N MET A 105 7.92 -4.89 -5.31
CA MET A 105 8.45 -6.18 -4.88
C MET A 105 7.61 -7.32 -5.45
N GLN A 106 8.20 -8.52 -5.53
CA GLN A 106 7.43 -9.75 -5.75
C GLN A 106 6.64 -10.13 -4.50
N LEU A 107 5.56 -10.87 -4.68
CA LEU A 107 4.85 -11.51 -3.58
C LEU A 107 5.70 -12.65 -3.01
N ASN A 108 5.68 -12.83 -1.69
CA ASN A 108 6.20 -14.05 -1.07
C ASN A 108 5.24 -15.23 -1.28
N SER A 109 5.65 -16.44 -0.89
CA SER A 109 4.90 -17.66 -1.20
C SER A 109 3.46 -17.66 -0.66
N TRP A 110 3.22 -17.12 0.52
CA TRP A 110 1.88 -17.14 1.10
C TRP A 110 1.03 -15.90 0.73
N GLU A 111 1.65 -14.80 0.32
CA GLU A 111 0.95 -13.73 -0.38
C GLU A 111 0.41 -14.20 -1.75
N GLN A 112 1.12 -15.13 -2.42
CA GLN A 112 0.66 -15.74 -3.67
C GLN A 112 -0.58 -16.62 -3.48
N ASP A 113 -0.78 -17.18 -2.29
CA ASP A 113 -2.00 -17.93 -1.96
C ASP A 113 -3.21 -17.01 -1.79
N GLU A 114 -2.99 -15.79 -1.26
CA GLU A 114 -4.03 -14.77 -1.14
C GLU A 114 -4.36 -14.08 -2.47
N TYR A 115 -3.34 -13.92 -3.32
CA TYR A 115 -3.45 -13.27 -4.64
C TYR A 115 -3.11 -14.28 -5.75
N PRO A 116 -4.01 -15.24 -6.02
CA PRO A 116 -3.74 -16.29 -7.00
C PRO A 116 -3.70 -15.76 -8.43
N GLY A 117 -2.92 -16.44 -9.27
CA GLY A 117 -2.76 -16.11 -10.68
C GLY A 117 -1.58 -15.18 -10.98
N ASP A 118 -1.32 -15.01 -12.26
CA ASP A 118 -0.19 -14.22 -12.73
C ASP A 118 -0.46 -12.72 -12.72
N GLY A 119 0.61 -11.95 -12.61
CA GLY A 119 0.57 -10.49 -12.77
C GLY A 119 0.56 -9.71 -11.46
N TRP A 120 0.51 -10.37 -10.32
CA TRP A 120 0.54 -9.70 -9.04
C TRP A 120 1.95 -9.25 -8.65
N ILE A 121 2.04 -8.00 -8.21
CA ILE A 121 3.18 -7.39 -7.55
C ILE A 121 2.70 -6.67 -6.29
N LYS A 122 3.60 -6.41 -5.36
CA LYS A 122 3.32 -5.55 -4.20
C LYS A 122 4.14 -4.28 -4.24
N PHE A 123 3.63 -3.25 -3.57
CA PHE A 123 4.34 -2.01 -3.34
C PHE A 123 4.29 -1.66 -1.86
N VAL A 124 5.45 -1.37 -1.29
CA VAL A 124 5.64 -1.15 0.15
C VAL A 124 6.41 0.13 0.38
N GLY A 125 5.89 0.99 1.26
CA GLY A 125 6.55 2.18 1.76
C GLY A 125 6.50 2.21 3.29
N THR A 126 7.55 2.74 3.94
CA THR A 126 7.67 2.72 5.41
C THR A 126 8.01 4.06 6.03
N ASP A 127 8.20 5.08 5.22
CA ASP A 127 8.65 6.41 5.66
C ASP A 127 7.90 7.52 4.93
N GLY A 128 6.56 7.43 4.95
CA GLY A 128 5.71 8.45 4.36
C GLY A 128 5.62 9.70 5.23
N ASN A 129 5.53 10.85 4.60
CA ASN A 129 5.28 12.12 5.25
C ASN A 129 3.79 12.45 5.22
N VAL A 130 3.26 12.92 6.34
CA VAL A 130 1.85 13.26 6.53
C VAL A 130 1.76 14.67 7.07
N THR A 131 0.82 15.43 6.53
CA THR A 131 0.39 16.70 7.12
C THR A 131 -1.12 16.68 7.29
N THR A 132 -1.61 17.29 8.36
CA THR A 132 -3.04 17.49 8.58
C THR A 132 -3.35 18.97 8.53
N SER A 133 -4.57 19.30 8.14
CA SER A 133 -5.10 20.66 8.14
C SER A 133 -6.56 20.64 8.56
N GLY A 134 -6.95 21.54 9.46
CA GLY A 134 -8.31 21.68 9.97
C GLY A 134 -8.58 23.11 10.42
N ASP A 135 -9.79 23.32 10.97
CA ASP A 135 -10.24 24.66 11.40
C ASP A 135 -9.53 25.11 12.68
N ASP A 136 -9.10 24.17 13.51
CA ASP A 136 -8.38 24.43 14.74
C ASP A 136 -6.86 24.28 14.54
N ALA A 137 -6.06 25.09 15.26
CA ALA A 137 -4.61 25.03 15.18
C ALA A 137 -4.03 23.67 15.64
N GLU A 138 -4.74 22.95 16.52
CA GLU A 138 -4.38 21.61 16.98
C GLU A 138 -4.53 20.55 15.90
N ASP A 139 -5.33 20.82 14.86
CA ASP A 139 -5.54 19.94 13.71
C ASP A 139 -4.38 19.99 12.70
N ASN A 140 -3.52 21.01 12.81
CA ASN A 140 -2.40 21.21 11.89
C ASN A 140 -1.16 20.51 12.46
N GLN A 141 -0.92 19.29 12.01
CA GLN A 141 0.21 18.46 12.44
C GLN A 141 1.05 18.00 11.25
N GLU A 142 2.31 17.70 11.54
CA GLU A 142 3.23 17.06 10.61
C GLU A 142 3.77 15.79 11.24
N GLY A 143 3.93 14.73 10.45
CA GLY A 143 4.45 13.45 10.91
C GLY A 143 5.19 12.70 9.81
N SER A 144 5.91 11.67 10.23
CA SER A 144 6.65 10.76 9.37
C SER A 144 6.41 9.31 9.78
N GLY A 145 6.95 8.37 9.00
CA GLY A 145 6.83 6.94 9.29
C GLY A 145 5.49 6.34 8.86
N ALA A 146 4.72 7.03 8.03
CA ALA A 146 3.53 6.45 7.43
C ALA A 146 3.90 5.24 6.55
N ARG A 147 3.05 4.21 6.58
CA ARG A 147 3.26 2.96 5.84
C ARG A 147 2.23 2.81 4.74
N VAL A 148 2.70 2.25 3.62
CA VAL A 148 1.86 1.78 2.53
C VAL A 148 2.13 0.31 2.32
N ASP A 149 1.08 -0.50 2.28
CA ASP A 149 1.13 -1.90 1.88
C ASP A 149 0.06 -2.12 0.81
N GLY A 150 0.48 -2.43 -0.41
CA GLY A 150 -0.44 -2.54 -1.53
C GLY A 150 -0.08 -3.64 -2.52
N TYR A 151 -1.08 -4.04 -3.29
CA TYR A 151 -1.02 -5.08 -4.31
C TYR A 151 -1.63 -4.59 -5.61
N LEU A 152 -0.96 -4.88 -6.70
CA LEU A 152 -1.41 -4.55 -8.05
C LEU A 152 -1.29 -5.79 -8.93
N ASN A 153 -2.34 -6.12 -9.65
CA ASN A 153 -2.27 -7.08 -10.75
C ASN A 153 -2.10 -6.32 -12.08
N VAL A 154 -0.92 -6.44 -12.67
CA VAL A 154 -0.58 -5.73 -13.92
C VAL A 154 -1.24 -6.32 -15.17
N ASN A 155 -1.89 -7.48 -15.06
CA ASN A 155 -2.62 -8.11 -16.16
C ASN A 155 -4.12 -7.77 -16.14
N THR A 156 -4.70 -7.58 -14.95
CA THR A 156 -6.14 -7.31 -14.75
C THR A 156 -6.43 -5.88 -14.32
N ASN A 157 -5.41 -5.07 -14.03
CA ASN A 157 -5.51 -3.73 -13.44
C ASN A 157 -6.23 -3.67 -12.08
N GLN A 158 -6.25 -4.78 -11.35
CA GLN A 158 -6.80 -4.82 -10.00
C GLN A 158 -5.79 -4.25 -9.01
N ILE A 159 -6.27 -3.46 -8.06
CA ILE A 159 -5.45 -2.82 -7.03
C ILE A 159 -6.18 -2.85 -5.69
N GLU A 160 -5.43 -3.03 -4.62
CA GLU A 160 -5.83 -2.67 -3.26
C GLU A 160 -4.62 -2.24 -2.45
N PHE A 161 -4.82 -1.38 -1.48
CA PHE A 161 -3.75 -0.99 -0.56
C PHE A 161 -4.29 -0.37 0.72
N ILE A 162 -3.47 -0.43 1.75
CA ILE A 162 -3.71 0.19 3.03
C ILE A 162 -2.63 1.25 3.26
N VAL A 163 -3.04 2.40 3.78
CA VAL A 163 -2.14 3.42 4.32
C VAL A 163 -2.39 3.54 5.82
N ASP A 164 -1.34 3.32 6.59
CA ASP A 164 -1.30 3.68 8.01
C ASP A 164 -0.52 4.98 8.13
N TYR A 165 -1.19 6.04 8.56
CA TYR A 165 -0.59 7.38 8.56
C TYR A 165 0.36 7.62 9.74
N ASN A 166 0.48 6.66 10.67
CA ASN A 166 1.28 6.79 11.88
C ASN A 166 0.96 8.08 12.66
N MET A 167 -0.29 8.52 12.58
CA MET A 167 -0.77 9.75 13.20
C MET A 167 -2.23 9.56 13.61
N MET A 168 -2.57 9.84 14.87
CA MET A 168 -3.93 9.78 15.44
C MET A 168 -4.68 8.46 15.15
N ASN A 169 -3.96 7.34 14.97
CA ASN A 169 -4.51 6.05 14.54
C ASN A 169 -5.41 6.16 13.30
N VAL A 170 -5.07 7.01 12.35
CA VAL A 170 -5.76 7.14 11.08
C VAL A 170 -5.21 6.15 10.07
N ARG A 171 -6.13 5.45 9.42
CA ARG A 171 -5.84 4.47 8.39
C ARG A 171 -6.83 4.64 7.24
N THR A 172 -6.36 4.46 6.03
CA THR A 172 -7.22 4.30 4.85
C THR A 172 -7.02 2.95 4.20
N GLU A 173 -8.12 2.40 3.73
CA GLU A 173 -8.19 1.14 2.99
C GLU A 173 -8.79 1.42 1.61
N THR A 174 -7.98 1.27 0.58
CA THR A 174 -8.43 1.29 -0.80
C THR A 174 -8.83 -0.13 -1.16
N PHE A 175 -10.12 -0.34 -1.41
CA PHE A 175 -10.68 -1.67 -1.64
C PHE A 175 -10.12 -2.33 -2.89
N LEU A 176 -10.10 -3.67 -2.90
CA LEU A 176 -9.81 -4.42 -4.10
C LEU A 176 -10.80 -4.03 -5.20
N GLN A 177 -10.29 -3.43 -6.25
CA GLN A 177 -11.06 -2.88 -7.36
C GLN A 177 -10.23 -2.85 -8.64
N THR A 178 -10.90 -2.79 -9.77
CA THR A 178 -10.25 -2.56 -11.06
C THR A 178 -10.05 -1.06 -11.27
N ILE A 179 -8.85 -0.67 -11.68
CA ILE A 179 -8.54 0.71 -12.03
C ILE A 179 -9.28 1.10 -13.30
N ASP A 180 -10.12 2.12 -13.21
CA ASP A 180 -10.76 2.79 -14.34
C ASP A 180 -10.21 4.21 -14.44
N LYS A 181 -9.29 4.43 -15.38
CA LYS A 181 -8.66 5.73 -15.58
C LYS A 181 -9.64 6.84 -16.01
N THR A 182 -10.81 6.47 -16.52
CA THR A 182 -11.83 7.46 -16.93
C THR A 182 -12.61 8.05 -15.74
N ARG A 183 -12.48 7.46 -14.55
CA ARG A 183 -13.12 8.01 -13.34
C ARG A 183 -12.64 9.40 -12.98
N ILE A 184 -11.41 9.77 -13.36
CA ILE A 184 -10.91 11.12 -13.12
C ILE A 184 -11.76 12.19 -13.80
N ASP A 185 -12.32 11.90 -14.97
CA ASP A 185 -13.17 12.83 -15.71
C ASP A 185 -14.52 13.05 -15.00
N ARG A 186 -14.96 12.08 -14.20
CA ARG A 186 -16.20 12.09 -13.44
C ARG A 186 -16.01 12.33 -11.95
N PHE A 187 -14.80 12.60 -11.51
CA PHE A 187 -14.48 12.66 -10.08
C PHE A 187 -15.36 13.65 -9.30
N LYS A 188 -15.58 14.82 -9.86
CA LYS A 188 -16.44 15.85 -9.22
C LYS A 188 -17.88 15.38 -9.04
N GLU A 189 -18.41 14.67 -10.03
CA GLU A 189 -19.77 14.15 -10.04
C GLU A 189 -19.90 12.96 -9.07
N GLU A 190 -18.95 12.05 -9.08
CA GLU A 190 -18.88 10.91 -8.16
C GLU A 190 -18.76 11.38 -6.71
N PHE A 191 -17.92 12.40 -6.46
CA PHE A 191 -17.75 12.96 -5.13
C PHE A 191 -19.01 13.69 -4.64
N ALA A 192 -19.65 14.48 -5.50
CA ALA A 192 -20.92 15.15 -5.18
C ALA A 192 -22.04 14.15 -4.90
N GLN A 193 -22.06 13.00 -5.59
CA GLN A 193 -23.01 11.94 -5.30
C GLN A 193 -22.71 11.28 -3.96
N TYR A 194 -21.44 11.01 -3.65
CA TYR A 194 -21.00 10.51 -2.35
C TYR A 194 -21.48 11.44 -1.21
N GLU A 195 -21.34 12.76 -1.34
CA GLU A 195 -21.78 13.73 -0.33
C GLU A 195 -23.29 13.66 -0.10
N LYS A 196 -24.08 13.51 -1.15
CA LYS A 196 -25.56 13.34 -1.04
C LYS A 196 -25.91 12.03 -0.31
N ASP A 197 -25.32 10.93 -0.70
CA ASP A 197 -25.56 9.62 -0.09
C ASP A 197 -25.15 9.64 1.39
N LEU A 198 -24.08 10.35 1.73
CA LEU A 198 -23.62 10.54 3.10
C LEU A 198 -24.63 11.33 3.94
N GLU A 199 -25.17 12.41 3.40
CA GLU A 199 -26.21 13.20 4.09
C GLU A 199 -27.50 12.41 4.32
N GLU A 200 -27.89 11.56 3.37
CA GLU A 200 -29.02 10.65 3.53
C GLU A 200 -28.76 9.61 4.63
N ALA A 201 -27.58 8.99 4.62
CA ALA A 201 -27.19 8.00 5.63
C ALA A 201 -27.16 8.61 7.06
N LYS A 202 -26.68 9.84 7.21
CA LYS A 202 -26.71 10.56 8.50
C LYS A 202 -28.13 10.81 9.01
N LYS A 203 -29.06 11.16 8.12
CA LYS A 203 -30.48 11.38 8.47
C LYS A 203 -31.17 10.12 8.96
N ASP A 204 -30.82 8.97 8.38
CA ASP A 204 -31.39 7.68 8.77
C ASP A 204 -30.83 7.19 10.11
N GLN A 205 -29.57 7.45 10.42
CA GLN A 205 -28.98 7.16 11.73
C GLN A 205 -29.55 8.04 12.86
N GLY A 206 -29.96 9.26 12.57
CA GLY A 206 -30.58 10.16 13.54
C GLY A 206 -32.08 9.83 13.87
N LYS A 207 -32.66 8.88 13.15
CA LYS A 207 -34.07 8.44 13.36
C LYS A 207 -34.21 7.13 14.14
N ALA A 208 -33.08 6.46 14.45
CA ALA A 208 -32.99 5.22 15.22
C ALA A 208 -32.63 5.52 16.68
#